data_6a157ff63db64cbd7cf0f4ecc346ad74
#
_entry.id   6a157ff63db64cbd7cf0f4ecc346ad74
#
_cell.length_a   1.000
_cell.length_b   1.000
_cell.length_c   1.000
_cell.angle_alpha   90.00
_cell.angle_beta   90.00
_cell.angle_gamma   90.00
#
_symmetry.space_group_name_H-M   'P 1'
#
loop_
_entity.id
_entity.type
_entity.pdbx_description
1 polymer ?
#
loop_
_entity_poly.entity_id
_entity_poly.type
_entity_poly.pdbx_seq_one_letter_code
_entity_poly.pdbx_strand_id
1 'polypeptide(L)'
;MTIYTIGFTQKTAEQFFEAIKKNNIELLIDVRLNNKSQLAGFSKGSDLCYFLKEICGTKYIHCDEYAPTKELLSAYQKGSVSWDEYEQTFDAIMEKRGVCKTFLSRFGAFERVCLLCSEPTPEHCHRRLVAEKIQRSNSDIKIVHL
;
A
#
# COMPACT_ATOMS: atom_id res chain seq x y z
N MET A 1 -11.88 -11.25 4.07
CA MET A 1 -10.67 -10.67 3.42
C MET A 1 -9.65 -10.27 4.47
N THR A 2 -8.36 -10.48 4.19
CA THR A 2 -7.28 -9.91 5.00
C THR A 2 -6.48 -8.92 4.16
N ILE A 3 -6.30 -7.70 4.65
CA ILE A 3 -5.46 -6.68 4.05
C ILE A 3 -4.10 -6.74 4.76
N TYR A 4 -3.08 -7.15 4.04
CA TYR A 4 -1.69 -7.04 4.46
C TYR A 4 -1.13 -5.69 4.06
N THR A 5 -0.11 -5.21 4.75
CA THR A 5 0.65 -4.04 4.34
C THR A 5 2.14 -4.31 4.43
N ILE A 6 2.91 -3.82 3.47
CA ILE A 6 4.36 -4.01 3.43
C ILE A 6 5.07 -2.75 2.94
N GLY A 7 6.24 -2.47 3.48
CA GLY A 7 7.18 -1.50 2.92
C GLY A 7 8.39 -2.21 2.32
N PHE A 8 9.04 -1.62 1.33
CA PHE A 8 10.21 -2.23 0.71
C PHE A 8 11.55 -1.70 1.27
N THR A 9 11.57 -0.52 1.88
CA THR A 9 12.80 0.05 2.44
C THR A 9 13.27 -0.76 3.66
N GLN A 10 14.56 -0.81 3.88
CA GLN A 10 15.21 -1.57 4.95
C GLN A 10 14.92 -3.09 4.92
N LYS A 11 14.53 -3.62 3.76
CA LYS A 11 14.36 -5.05 3.51
C LYS A 11 15.24 -5.49 2.35
N THR A 12 15.83 -6.68 2.45
CA THR A 12 16.41 -7.35 1.29
C THR A 12 15.31 -7.83 0.35
N ALA A 13 15.65 -8.11 -0.91
CA ALA A 13 14.71 -8.73 -1.84
C ALA A 13 14.18 -10.06 -1.28
N GLU A 14 15.05 -10.90 -0.70
CA GLU A 14 14.65 -12.16 -0.07
C GLU A 14 13.61 -11.93 1.02
N GLN A 15 13.87 -11.05 1.98
CA GLN A 15 12.92 -10.73 3.06
C GLN A 15 11.57 -10.27 2.52
N PHE A 16 11.58 -9.42 1.49
CA PHE A 16 10.36 -8.90 0.88
C PHE A 16 9.55 -10.00 0.20
N PHE A 17 10.16 -10.76 -0.72
CA PHE A 17 9.44 -11.79 -1.47
C PHE A 17 9.03 -13.00 -0.61
N GLU A 18 9.85 -13.39 0.36
CA GLU A 18 9.49 -14.46 1.30
C GLU A 18 8.32 -14.06 2.20
N ALA A 19 8.20 -12.79 2.61
CA ALA A 19 7.03 -12.30 3.34
C ALA A 19 5.76 -12.42 2.49
N ILE A 20 5.81 -12.07 1.21
CA ILE A 20 4.69 -12.20 0.26
C ILE A 20 4.29 -13.67 0.07
N LYS A 21 5.26 -14.55 -0.20
CA LYS A 21 5.03 -15.99 -0.37
C LYS A 21 4.43 -16.65 0.85
N LYS A 22 5.06 -16.45 2.02
CA LYS A 22 4.65 -17.05 3.30
C LYS A 22 3.21 -16.72 3.69
N ASN A 23 2.74 -15.55 3.32
CA ASN A 23 1.38 -15.10 3.60
C ASN A 23 0.40 -15.41 2.45
N ASN A 24 0.84 -16.10 1.40
CA ASN A 24 0.02 -16.46 0.22
C ASN A 24 -0.74 -15.26 -0.35
N ILE A 25 -0.05 -14.14 -0.53
CA ILE A 25 -0.65 -12.91 -1.07
C ILE A 25 -1.10 -13.15 -2.51
N GLU A 26 -2.38 -12.94 -2.80
CA GLU A 26 -2.95 -13.13 -4.13
C GLU A 26 -2.76 -11.91 -5.02
N LEU A 27 -2.85 -10.71 -4.42
CA LEU A 27 -2.74 -9.44 -5.12
C LEU A 27 -1.93 -8.44 -4.29
N LEU A 28 -0.88 -7.86 -4.89
CA LEU A 28 -0.18 -6.71 -4.34
C LEU A 28 -0.67 -5.44 -5.04
N ILE A 29 -1.19 -4.52 -4.24
CA ILE A 29 -1.68 -3.21 -4.67
C ILE A 29 -0.63 -2.17 -4.28
N ASP A 30 0.04 -1.63 -5.27
CA ASP A 30 1.06 -0.59 -5.08
C ASP A 30 0.36 0.77 -4.94
N VAL A 31 0.33 1.28 -3.72
CA VAL A 31 -0.32 2.55 -3.37
C VAL A 31 0.67 3.73 -3.34
N ARG A 32 1.86 3.56 -3.89
CA ARG A 32 2.83 4.65 -4.02
C ARG A 32 2.38 5.65 -5.07
N LEU A 33 2.60 6.93 -4.80
CA LEU A 33 2.38 7.97 -5.80
C LEU A 33 3.33 7.78 -6.99
N ASN A 34 4.60 7.42 -6.72
CA ASN A 34 5.62 7.12 -7.72
C ASN A 34 6.22 5.74 -7.49
N ASN A 35 6.05 4.84 -8.46
CA ASN A 35 6.58 3.47 -8.44
C ASN A 35 7.77 3.26 -9.41
N LYS A 36 8.34 4.33 -9.97
CA LYS A 36 9.43 4.27 -10.94
C LYS A 36 10.82 4.39 -10.31
N SER A 37 10.90 4.66 -9.01
CA SER A 37 12.17 4.80 -8.30
C SER A 37 12.96 3.49 -8.33
N GLN A 38 14.28 3.60 -8.53
CA GLN A 38 15.22 2.49 -8.54
C GLN A 38 16.07 2.41 -7.26
N LEU A 39 15.71 3.14 -6.21
CA LEU A 39 16.46 3.16 -4.93
C LEU A 39 16.57 1.77 -4.30
N ALA A 40 15.56 0.92 -4.45
CA ALA A 40 15.66 -0.50 -4.22
C ALA A 40 15.37 -1.20 -5.55
N GLY A 41 16.36 -1.83 -6.15
CA GLY A 41 16.30 -2.33 -7.53
C GLY A 41 15.11 -3.24 -7.82
N PHE A 42 14.65 -4.04 -6.83
CA PHE A 42 13.50 -4.93 -6.99
C PHE A 42 12.13 -4.22 -6.86
N SER A 43 12.08 -2.96 -6.43
CA SER A 43 10.82 -2.25 -6.12
C SER A 43 10.30 -1.35 -7.24
N LYS A 44 11.01 -1.23 -8.36
CA LYS A 44 10.52 -0.53 -9.54
C LYS A 44 9.32 -1.28 -10.11
N GLY A 45 8.20 -0.58 -10.33
CA GLY A 45 6.91 -1.20 -10.63
C GLY A 45 6.92 -2.24 -11.75
N SER A 46 7.60 -1.98 -12.87
CA SER A 46 7.69 -2.91 -14.00
C SER A 46 8.43 -4.21 -13.62
N ASP A 47 9.54 -4.08 -12.89
CA ASP A 47 10.36 -5.22 -12.48
C ASP A 47 9.69 -5.97 -11.34
N LEU A 48 9.10 -5.23 -10.40
CA LEU A 48 8.35 -5.80 -9.28
C LEU A 48 7.16 -6.65 -9.76
N CYS A 49 6.45 -6.20 -10.78
CA CYS A 49 5.36 -6.96 -11.40
C CYS A 49 5.84 -8.33 -11.90
N TYR A 50 6.97 -8.36 -12.60
CA TYR A 50 7.60 -9.59 -13.08
C TYR A 50 8.03 -10.49 -11.92
N PHE A 51 8.78 -9.94 -10.94
CA PHE A 51 9.27 -10.72 -9.80
C PHE A 51 8.14 -11.31 -8.95
N LEU A 52 7.08 -10.56 -8.69
CA LEU A 52 5.94 -11.06 -7.92
C LEU A 52 5.26 -12.23 -8.63
N LYS A 53 5.08 -12.13 -9.94
CA LYS A 53 4.51 -13.21 -10.75
C LYS A 53 5.38 -14.46 -10.71
N GLU A 54 6.68 -14.32 -11.01
CA GLU A 54 7.60 -15.46 -11.18
C GLU A 54 8.01 -16.10 -9.83
N ILE A 55 8.20 -15.29 -8.77
CA ILE A 55 8.66 -15.79 -7.48
C ILE A 55 7.51 -16.22 -6.58
N CYS A 56 6.40 -15.46 -6.59
CA CYS A 56 5.32 -15.59 -5.61
C CYS A 56 3.98 -16.08 -6.21
N GLY A 57 3.81 -16.03 -7.54
CA GLY A 57 2.51 -16.20 -8.18
C GLY A 57 1.50 -15.09 -7.86
N THR A 58 1.98 -13.96 -7.34
CA THR A 58 1.17 -12.83 -6.88
C THR A 58 0.89 -11.87 -8.04
N LYS A 59 -0.36 -11.44 -8.20
CA LYS A 59 -0.72 -10.39 -9.14
C LYS A 59 -0.25 -9.03 -8.62
N TYR A 60 0.05 -8.11 -9.52
CA TYR A 60 0.46 -6.74 -9.20
C TYR A 60 -0.43 -5.72 -9.90
N ILE A 61 -0.79 -4.66 -9.19
CA ILE A 61 -1.46 -3.50 -9.77
C ILE A 61 -0.93 -2.23 -9.08
N HIS A 62 -0.73 -1.17 -9.87
CA HIS A 62 -0.45 0.17 -9.36
C HIS A 62 -1.75 0.97 -9.27
N CYS A 63 -2.04 1.52 -8.10
CA CYS A 63 -3.26 2.27 -7.80
C CYS A 63 -2.91 3.56 -7.07
N ASP A 64 -2.49 4.57 -7.82
CA ASP A 64 -2.14 5.88 -7.27
C ASP A 64 -3.36 6.67 -6.72
N GLU A 65 -4.57 6.25 -7.06
CA GLU A 65 -5.79 6.78 -6.42
C GLU A 65 -5.85 6.51 -4.91
N TYR A 66 -5.08 5.55 -4.40
CA TYR A 66 -4.91 5.29 -2.96
C TYR A 66 -3.67 5.97 -2.38
N ALA A 67 -2.96 6.77 -3.16
CA ALA A 67 -1.84 7.58 -2.72
C ALA A 67 -2.31 8.97 -2.24
N PRO A 68 -1.52 9.67 -1.39
CA PRO A 68 -1.76 11.08 -1.11
C PRO A 68 -1.59 11.93 -2.39
N THR A 69 -2.06 13.17 -2.35
CA THR A 69 -1.70 14.13 -3.39
C THR A 69 -0.21 14.48 -3.30
N LYS A 70 0.37 14.89 -4.43
CA LYS A 70 1.77 15.34 -4.47
C LYS A 70 2.01 16.51 -3.50
N GLU A 71 1.06 17.43 -3.41
CA GLU A 71 1.11 18.59 -2.53
C GLU A 71 1.13 18.18 -1.06
N LEU A 72 0.24 17.28 -0.63
CA LEU A 72 0.18 16.80 0.74
C LEU A 72 1.45 16.04 1.12
N LEU A 73 1.92 15.14 0.26
CA LEU A 73 3.14 14.38 0.50
C LEU A 73 4.36 15.30 0.61
N SER A 74 4.48 16.28 -0.29
CA SER A 74 5.57 17.26 -0.27
C SER A 74 5.53 18.14 0.98
N ALA A 75 4.35 18.60 1.39
CA ALA A 75 4.19 19.40 2.60
C ALA A 75 4.62 18.63 3.86
N TYR A 76 4.25 17.37 3.97
CA TYR A 76 4.69 16.51 5.07
C TYR A 76 6.21 16.27 5.06
N GLN A 77 6.78 15.95 3.90
CA GLN A 77 8.24 15.72 3.76
C GLN A 77 9.06 16.96 4.11
N LYS A 78 8.55 18.15 3.83
CA LYS A 78 9.18 19.43 4.19
C LYS A 78 8.93 19.85 5.64
N GLY A 79 8.13 19.11 6.39
CA GLY A 79 7.77 19.46 7.77
C GLY A 79 6.75 20.61 7.89
N SER A 80 6.08 20.97 6.79
CA SER A 80 5.07 22.04 6.78
C SER A 80 3.73 21.62 7.41
N VAL A 81 3.46 20.33 7.48
CA VAL A 81 2.30 19.74 8.14
C VAL A 81 2.75 18.65 9.10
N SER A 82 2.08 18.52 10.23
CA SER A 82 2.28 17.42 11.17
C SER A 82 1.70 16.12 10.65
N TRP A 83 2.03 15.00 11.29
CA TRP A 83 1.42 13.71 10.94
C TRP A 83 -0.09 13.73 11.18
N ASP A 84 -0.57 14.33 12.27
CA ASP A 84 -2.00 14.42 12.56
C ASP A 84 -2.75 15.23 11.50
N GLU A 85 -2.20 16.34 11.04
CA GLU A 85 -2.76 17.12 9.93
C GLU A 85 -2.74 16.34 8.62
N TYR A 86 -1.68 15.59 8.38
CA TYR A 86 -1.58 14.69 7.21
C TYR A 86 -2.67 13.62 7.24
N GLU A 87 -2.86 12.93 8.37
CA GLU A 87 -3.91 11.91 8.52
C GLU A 87 -5.30 12.48 8.23
N GLN A 88 -5.64 13.62 8.82
CA GLN A 88 -6.94 14.26 8.64
C GLN A 88 -7.17 14.67 7.18
N THR A 89 -6.17 15.30 6.57
CA THR A 89 -6.26 15.75 5.17
C THR A 89 -6.36 14.55 4.23
N PHE A 90 -5.57 13.51 4.46
CA PHE A 90 -5.61 12.31 3.62
C PHE A 90 -6.92 11.53 3.80
N ASP A 91 -7.49 11.48 5.02
CA ASP A 91 -8.80 10.86 5.25
C ASP A 91 -9.90 11.57 4.44
N ALA A 92 -9.90 12.91 4.41
CA ALA A 92 -10.83 13.68 3.59
C ALA A 92 -10.65 13.44 2.08
N ILE A 93 -9.41 13.31 1.61
CA ILE A 93 -9.10 12.97 0.22
C ILE A 93 -9.65 11.58 -0.13
N MET A 94 -9.41 10.58 0.73
CA MET A 94 -9.91 9.22 0.54
C MET A 94 -11.44 9.16 0.49
N GLU A 95 -12.11 9.93 1.36
CA GLU A 95 -13.57 10.05 1.37
C GLU A 95 -14.08 10.61 0.05
N LYS A 96 -13.54 11.74 -0.40
CA LYS A 96 -13.88 12.37 -1.67
C LYS A 96 -13.70 11.44 -2.87
N ARG A 97 -12.65 10.59 -2.83
CA ARG A 97 -12.36 9.60 -3.89
C ARG A 97 -13.24 8.34 -3.81
N GLY A 98 -13.99 8.16 -2.73
CA GLY A 98 -14.83 6.98 -2.52
C GLY A 98 -14.00 5.69 -2.38
N VAL A 99 -12.83 5.78 -1.71
CA VAL A 99 -11.82 4.70 -1.61
C VAL A 99 -12.42 3.38 -1.15
N CYS A 100 -13.27 3.39 -0.11
CA CYS A 100 -13.86 2.16 0.43
C CYS A 100 -14.72 1.43 -0.60
N LYS A 101 -15.59 2.17 -1.29
CA LYS A 101 -16.50 1.61 -2.30
C LYS A 101 -15.71 1.08 -3.50
N THR A 102 -14.77 1.86 -4.02
CA THR A 102 -13.96 1.46 -5.17
C THR A 102 -13.07 0.27 -4.86
N PHE A 103 -12.47 0.22 -3.65
CA PHE A 103 -11.63 -0.89 -3.22
C PHE A 103 -12.41 -2.21 -3.18
N LEU A 104 -13.55 -2.23 -2.49
CA LEU A 104 -14.35 -3.44 -2.35
C LEU A 104 -14.94 -3.91 -3.68
N SER A 105 -15.37 -2.99 -4.55
CA SER A 105 -15.89 -3.36 -5.87
C SER A 105 -14.82 -3.96 -6.78
N ARG A 106 -13.56 -3.51 -6.69
CA ARG A 106 -12.46 -3.97 -7.54
C ARG A 106 -11.74 -5.20 -6.99
N PHE A 107 -11.59 -5.26 -5.68
CA PHE A 107 -10.70 -6.24 -5.03
C PHE A 107 -11.41 -7.15 -4.03
N GLY A 108 -12.70 -6.97 -3.83
CA GLY A 108 -13.48 -7.74 -2.85
C GLY A 108 -13.52 -9.26 -3.10
N ALA A 109 -13.20 -9.71 -4.32
CA ALA A 109 -13.11 -11.12 -4.65
C ALA A 109 -11.82 -11.81 -4.16
N PHE A 110 -10.78 -11.04 -3.78
CA PHE A 110 -9.54 -11.58 -3.24
C PHE A 110 -9.64 -11.79 -1.73
N GLU A 111 -9.08 -12.87 -1.23
CA GLU A 111 -9.04 -13.14 0.20
C GLU A 111 -7.83 -12.48 0.90
N ARG A 112 -6.70 -12.40 0.21
CA ARG A 112 -5.42 -11.89 0.72
C ARG A 112 -4.83 -10.86 -0.23
N VAL A 113 -4.99 -9.59 0.10
CA VAL A 113 -4.41 -8.46 -0.64
C VAL A 113 -3.34 -7.79 0.18
N CYS A 114 -2.31 -7.23 -0.45
CA CYS A 114 -1.24 -6.52 0.22
C CYS A 114 -1.07 -5.11 -0.35
N LEU A 115 -1.11 -4.10 0.51
CA LEU A 115 -0.82 -2.71 0.15
C LEU A 115 0.68 -2.45 0.28
N LEU A 116 1.31 -2.01 -0.80
CA LEU A 116 2.74 -1.66 -0.83
C LEU A 116 2.95 -0.17 -0.77
N CYS A 117 3.82 0.26 0.12
CA CYS A 117 4.40 1.61 0.11
C CYS A 117 5.91 1.57 0.35
N SER A 118 6.55 2.73 0.49
CA SER A 118 8.00 2.83 0.66
C SER A 118 8.44 2.58 2.11
N GLU A 119 7.78 3.20 3.08
CA GLU A 119 8.21 3.24 4.48
C GLU A 119 8.41 1.85 5.09
N PRO A 120 9.46 1.64 5.89
CA PRO A 120 9.74 0.35 6.51
C PRO A 120 8.66 -0.07 7.50
N THR A 121 8.11 0.87 8.24
CA THR A 121 7.09 0.65 9.25
C THR A 121 5.76 1.31 8.88
N PRO A 122 4.62 0.87 9.44
CA PRO A 122 3.30 1.41 9.07
C PRO A 122 2.93 2.71 9.78
N GLU A 123 3.58 3.09 10.89
CA GLU A 123 3.14 4.16 11.81
C GLU A 123 2.90 5.49 11.08
N HIS A 124 3.86 5.95 10.31
CA HIS A 124 3.78 7.19 9.53
C HIS A 124 3.74 6.90 8.01
N CYS A 125 2.85 6.00 7.62
CA CYS A 125 2.71 5.61 6.23
C CYS A 125 1.25 5.56 5.79
N HIS A 126 0.96 6.12 4.63
CA HIS A 126 -0.40 6.19 4.11
C HIS A 126 -1.00 4.80 3.80
N ARG A 127 -0.19 3.74 3.58
CA ARG A 127 -0.72 2.38 3.40
C ARG A 127 -1.53 1.90 4.62
N ARG A 128 -1.09 2.29 5.85
CA ARG A 128 -1.84 2.01 7.08
C ARG A 128 -3.18 2.74 7.06
N LEU A 129 -3.18 4.02 6.74
CA LEU A 129 -4.39 4.85 6.70
C LEU A 129 -5.42 4.33 5.69
N VAL A 130 -4.96 3.87 4.52
CA VAL A 130 -5.82 3.22 3.52
C VAL A 130 -6.43 1.94 4.08
N ALA A 131 -5.62 1.05 4.66
CA ALA A 131 -6.10 -0.21 5.23
C ALA A 131 -7.14 0.04 6.35
N GLU A 132 -6.84 0.94 7.28
CA GLU A 132 -7.74 1.30 8.38
C GLU A 132 -9.03 1.95 7.90
N LYS A 133 -8.97 2.81 6.88
CA LYS A 133 -10.17 3.43 6.27
C LYS A 133 -11.10 2.36 5.70
N ILE A 134 -10.55 1.38 4.98
CA ILE A 134 -11.32 0.28 4.40
C ILE A 134 -11.90 -0.61 5.52
N GLN A 135 -11.10 -0.95 6.54
CA GLN A 135 -11.58 -1.75 7.68
C GLN A 135 -12.73 -1.05 8.44
N ARG A 136 -12.65 0.26 8.64
CA ARG A 136 -13.75 1.03 9.28
C ARG A 136 -15.07 0.92 8.50
N SER A 137 -15.01 0.71 7.19
CA SER A 137 -16.21 0.52 6.37
C SER A 137 -16.73 -0.93 6.33
N ASN A 138 -15.89 -1.89 6.72
CA ASN A 138 -16.24 -3.31 6.79
C ASN A 138 -15.40 -4.01 7.89
N SER A 139 -16.01 -4.19 9.06
CA SER A 139 -15.36 -4.75 10.26
C SER A 139 -14.90 -6.20 10.10
N ASP A 140 -15.36 -6.95 9.09
CA ASP A 140 -14.91 -8.32 8.83
C ASP A 140 -13.51 -8.37 8.19
N ILE A 141 -12.98 -7.21 7.78
CA ILE A 141 -11.64 -7.10 7.22
C ILE A 141 -10.61 -7.10 8.34
N LYS A 142 -9.61 -7.98 8.23
CA LYS A 142 -8.45 -8.03 9.12
C LYS A 142 -7.28 -7.27 8.49
N ILE A 143 -6.49 -6.61 9.33
CA ILE A 143 -5.24 -5.94 8.90
C ILE A 143 -4.04 -6.64 9.52
N VAL A 144 -3.00 -6.88 8.72
CA VAL A 144 -1.72 -7.45 9.13
C VAL A 144 -0.58 -6.63 8.54
N HIS A 145 0.29 -6.08 9.35
CA HIS A 145 1.50 -5.37 8.91
C HIS A 145 2.69 -6.33 8.86
N LEU A 146 3.36 -6.41 7.67
CA LEU A 146 4.51 -7.29 7.40
C LEU A 146 5.82 -6.53 7.49
#